data_c780e9364596d91d54cc306840ca45a3
#
_entry.id   c780e9364596d91d54cc306840ca45a3
#
_cell.length_a   1.000
_cell.length_b   1.000
_cell.length_c   1.000
_cell.angle_alpha   90.00
_cell.angle_beta   90.00
_cell.angle_gamma   90.00
#
_symmetry.space_group_name_H-M   'P 1'
#
loop_
_entity.id
_entity.type
_entity.pdbx_description
1 polymer ?
#
loop_
_entity_poly.entity_id
_entity_poly.type
_entity_poly.pdbx_seq_one_letter_code
_entity_poly.pdbx_strand_id
1 'polypeptide(L)'
;MKVSMITRRGIGSEASQDRVLIGGHVLCDEEFFGEFDKPCAVGIADGVGGNAGGDVAAEFVCRGLSSLSVFTPQEALRVSSELLEYAGAIPGMENMASTFSGIFPGGMLLHIGNTRICAVQGGYLKQLTVDMTTRNYLASLGRSEEAEHCNSSEITACFGGGRESFYAPVIFEIPLTGALLMTSDGVHDHVTTDDLESIIFNAGSDPDVLRRMISRALECGSEDDLSAILLKF
;
A
#
# COMPACT_ATOMS: atom_id res chain seq x y z
N MET A 1 10.01 2.64 -17.84
CA MET A 1 9.51 2.04 -16.61
C MET A 1 8.30 1.18 -16.96
N LYS A 2 8.31 -0.10 -16.60
CA LYS A 2 7.20 -1.01 -16.85
C LYS A 2 6.40 -1.22 -15.56
N VAL A 3 5.07 -1.09 -15.64
CA VAL A 3 4.14 -1.27 -14.52
C VAL A 3 3.18 -2.39 -14.86
N SER A 4 3.11 -3.37 -14.00
CA SER A 4 2.11 -4.43 -14.01
C SER A 4 1.37 -4.37 -12.68
N MET A 5 0.03 -4.30 -12.73
CA MET A 5 -0.80 -4.11 -11.53
C MET A 5 -2.08 -4.92 -11.63
N ILE A 6 -2.48 -5.48 -10.51
CA ILE A 6 -3.82 -6.03 -10.28
C ILE A 6 -4.32 -5.46 -8.96
N THR A 7 -5.54 -4.91 -8.97
CA THR A 7 -6.32 -4.62 -7.77
C THR A 7 -7.67 -5.28 -7.90
N ARG A 8 -8.12 -5.95 -6.84
CA ARG A 8 -9.33 -6.76 -6.84
C ARG A 8 -10.05 -6.62 -5.50
N ARG A 9 -11.34 -6.39 -5.57
CA ARG A 9 -12.23 -6.36 -4.42
C ARG A 9 -12.25 -7.67 -3.65
N GLY A 10 -12.26 -7.58 -2.34
CA GLY A 10 -12.36 -8.69 -1.40
C GLY A 10 -13.69 -9.43 -1.47
N ILE A 11 -13.71 -10.64 -0.91
CA ILE A 11 -14.89 -11.50 -0.92
C ILE A 11 -15.91 -10.93 0.08
N GLY A 12 -17.14 -10.66 -0.42
CA GLY A 12 -18.23 -10.14 0.41
C GLY A 12 -18.24 -8.62 0.63
N SER A 13 -17.23 -7.89 0.16
CA SER A 13 -17.23 -6.43 0.19
C SER A 13 -18.16 -5.86 -0.89
N GLU A 14 -18.87 -4.77 -0.58
CA GLU A 14 -19.71 -4.06 -1.56
C GLU A 14 -18.86 -3.25 -2.56
N ALA A 15 -17.76 -2.66 -2.08
CA ALA A 15 -16.79 -1.91 -2.88
C ALA A 15 -15.37 -2.16 -2.36
N SER A 16 -14.37 -2.13 -3.24
CA SER A 16 -12.97 -2.17 -2.82
C SER A 16 -12.56 -0.86 -2.15
N GLN A 17 -11.87 -0.95 -1.02
CA GLN A 17 -11.24 0.18 -0.32
C GLN A 17 -9.81 0.42 -0.79
N ASP A 18 -9.21 -0.51 -1.53
CA ASP A 18 -7.92 -0.35 -2.17
C ASP A 18 -7.99 0.60 -3.37
N ARG A 19 -6.99 1.44 -3.50
CA ARG A 19 -6.75 2.29 -4.68
C ARG A 19 -5.30 2.17 -5.11
N VAL A 20 -5.10 2.11 -6.42
CA VAL A 20 -3.77 2.11 -7.01
C VAL A 20 -3.55 3.40 -7.77
N LEU A 21 -2.47 4.10 -7.45
CA LEU A 21 -2.01 5.29 -8.16
C LEU A 21 -1.03 4.91 -9.25
N ILE A 22 -1.28 5.32 -10.50
CA ILE A 22 -0.33 5.19 -11.62
C ILE A 22 -0.37 6.48 -12.43
N GLY A 23 0.72 7.26 -12.41
CA GLY A 23 0.89 8.45 -13.24
C GLY A 23 -0.20 9.51 -13.08
N GLY A 24 -0.84 9.61 -11.91
CA GLY A 24 -1.95 10.53 -11.63
C GLY A 24 -3.34 9.93 -11.89
N HIS A 25 -3.44 8.71 -12.41
CA HIS A 25 -4.69 7.94 -12.48
C HIS A 25 -4.86 7.12 -11.20
N VAL A 26 -6.08 7.09 -10.68
CA VAL A 26 -6.46 6.27 -9.54
C VAL A 26 -7.32 5.12 -10.05
N LEU A 27 -6.86 3.89 -9.84
CA LEU A 27 -7.41 2.66 -10.37
C LEU A 27 -7.99 1.81 -9.24
N CYS A 28 -9.07 1.05 -9.52
CA CYS A 28 -9.77 0.23 -8.55
C CYS A 28 -10.45 -0.96 -9.25
N ASP A 29 -10.32 -2.14 -8.69
CA ASP A 29 -10.95 -3.39 -9.15
C ASP A 29 -10.66 -3.69 -10.63
N GLU A 30 -9.40 -3.53 -11.04
CA GLU A 30 -8.96 -3.71 -12.43
C GLU A 30 -7.52 -4.22 -12.54
N GLU A 31 -7.12 -4.57 -13.77
CA GLU A 31 -5.74 -4.92 -14.12
C GLU A 31 -5.17 -3.86 -15.06
N PHE A 32 -3.91 -3.50 -14.85
CA PHE A 32 -3.18 -2.60 -15.75
C PHE A 32 -1.79 -3.16 -16.06
N PHE A 33 -1.45 -3.14 -17.34
CA PHE A 33 -0.11 -3.54 -17.83
C PHE A 33 0.35 -2.53 -18.87
N GLY A 34 1.38 -1.76 -18.55
CA GLY A 34 1.85 -0.70 -19.42
C GLY A 34 3.31 -0.33 -19.23
N GLU A 35 3.80 0.47 -20.15
CA GLU A 35 5.16 1.02 -20.15
C GLU A 35 5.10 2.54 -20.24
N PHE A 36 6.00 3.20 -19.52
CA PHE A 36 6.14 4.64 -19.49
C PHE A 36 7.57 5.03 -19.90
N ASP A 37 7.70 6.01 -20.76
CA ASP A 37 9.01 6.55 -21.20
C ASP A 37 9.80 7.16 -20.03
N LYS A 38 9.09 7.68 -19.04
CA LYS A 38 9.68 8.30 -17.86
C LYS A 38 9.06 7.72 -16.58
N PRO A 39 9.81 7.67 -15.47
CA PRO A 39 9.23 7.34 -14.17
C PRO A 39 8.05 8.24 -13.82
N CYS A 40 6.95 7.65 -13.38
CA CYS A 40 5.77 8.32 -12.85
C CYS A 40 5.48 7.85 -11.42
N ALA A 41 4.53 8.49 -10.76
CA ALA A 41 4.07 8.06 -9.45
C ALA A 41 3.38 6.69 -9.56
N VAL A 42 3.73 5.75 -8.68
CA VAL A 42 3.08 4.43 -8.56
C VAL A 42 2.98 4.07 -7.08
N GLY A 43 1.80 3.67 -6.63
CA GLY A 43 1.60 3.30 -5.22
C GLY A 43 0.25 2.65 -4.97
N ILE A 44 0.10 2.11 -3.76
CA ILE A 44 -1.12 1.51 -3.23
C ILE A 44 -1.55 2.32 -2.01
N ALA A 45 -2.82 2.69 -1.98
CA ALA A 45 -3.53 3.20 -0.82
C ALA A 45 -4.59 2.18 -0.43
N ASP A 46 -4.56 1.73 0.80
CA ASP A 46 -5.50 0.78 1.38
C ASP A 46 -6.36 1.53 2.40
N GLY A 47 -7.66 1.54 2.17
CA GLY A 47 -8.63 2.20 3.05
C GLY A 47 -8.81 1.42 4.34
N VAL A 48 -8.64 2.09 5.48
CA VAL A 48 -8.66 1.41 6.78
C VAL A 48 -10.02 0.79 7.06
N GLY A 49 -10.06 -0.54 7.09
CA GLY A 49 -11.24 -1.34 7.39
C GLY A 49 -11.84 -1.01 8.76
N GLY A 50 -13.17 -1.17 8.89
CA GLY A 50 -13.91 -0.83 10.09
C GLY A 50 -14.33 0.65 10.21
N ASN A 51 -13.75 1.54 9.40
CA ASN A 51 -14.17 2.93 9.26
C ASN A 51 -15.00 3.11 7.99
N ALA A 52 -16.07 3.92 8.08
CA ALA A 52 -16.81 4.30 6.88
C ALA A 52 -15.93 5.21 6.00
N GLY A 53 -16.00 5.04 4.67
CA GLY A 53 -15.32 5.90 3.71
C GLY A 53 -13.83 5.58 3.50
N GLY A 54 -13.38 4.35 3.77
CA GLY A 54 -12.00 3.91 3.47
C GLY A 54 -11.65 4.08 1.98
N ASP A 55 -12.58 3.73 1.10
CA ASP A 55 -12.44 3.90 -0.35
C ASP A 55 -12.30 5.38 -0.76
N VAL A 56 -13.06 6.27 -0.12
CA VAL A 56 -12.99 7.73 -0.34
C VAL A 56 -11.66 8.27 0.18
N ALA A 57 -11.21 7.81 1.35
CA ALA A 57 -9.93 8.21 1.93
C ALA A 57 -8.75 7.77 1.06
N ALA A 58 -8.74 6.52 0.57
CA ALA A 58 -7.70 6.00 -0.30
C ALA A 58 -7.63 6.78 -1.63
N GLU A 59 -8.78 7.10 -2.24
CA GLU A 59 -8.83 7.92 -3.43
C GLU A 59 -8.34 9.35 -3.18
N PHE A 60 -8.76 9.97 -2.06
CA PHE A 60 -8.32 11.31 -1.67
C PHE A 60 -6.80 11.37 -1.48
N VAL A 61 -6.23 10.40 -0.79
CA VAL A 61 -4.78 10.28 -0.55
C VAL A 61 -4.03 10.13 -1.88
N CYS A 62 -4.45 9.22 -2.75
CA CYS A 62 -3.83 9.04 -4.07
C CYS A 62 -3.82 10.34 -4.88
N ARG A 63 -4.96 11.05 -4.96
CA ARG A 63 -5.08 12.32 -5.69
C ARG A 63 -4.24 13.43 -5.05
N GLY A 64 -4.29 13.57 -3.73
CA GLY A 64 -3.50 14.54 -2.98
C GLY A 64 -2.00 14.35 -3.21
N LEU A 65 -1.49 13.12 -3.02
CA LEU A 65 -0.08 12.81 -3.19
C LEU A 65 0.38 12.95 -4.65
N SER A 66 -0.46 12.59 -5.64
CA SER A 66 -0.12 12.75 -7.05
C SER A 66 0.04 14.19 -7.49
N SER A 67 -0.57 15.13 -6.79
CA SER A 67 -0.52 16.58 -7.07
C SER A 67 0.71 17.26 -6.44
N LEU A 68 1.46 16.58 -5.58
CA LEU A 68 2.63 17.17 -4.92
C LEU A 68 3.77 17.38 -5.93
N SER A 69 4.36 18.58 -5.90
CA SER A 69 5.57 18.92 -6.65
C SER A 69 6.84 18.71 -5.83
N VAL A 70 6.71 18.67 -4.50
CA VAL A 70 7.80 18.46 -3.54
C VAL A 70 7.36 17.39 -2.55
N PHE A 71 8.22 16.39 -2.34
CA PHE A 71 7.94 15.28 -1.45
C PHE A 71 8.72 15.46 -0.14
N THR A 72 8.06 16.04 0.86
CA THR A 72 8.56 16.17 2.24
C THR A 72 7.53 15.60 3.21
N PRO A 73 7.94 15.19 4.43
CA PRO A 73 6.98 14.77 5.45
C PRO A 73 5.90 15.84 5.72
N GLN A 74 6.24 17.12 5.66
CA GLN A 74 5.32 18.22 5.88
C GLN A 74 4.26 18.31 4.78
N GLU A 75 4.65 18.17 3.50
CA GLU A 75 3.70 18.17 2.39
C GLU A 75 2.79 16.94 2.41
N ALA A 76 3.31 15.77 2.79
CA ALA A 76 2.49 14.58 2.98
C ALA A 76 1.51 14.74 4.16
N LEU A 77 1.96 15.32 5.29
CA LEU A 77 1.07 15.64 6.42
C LEU A 77 -0.01 16.66 6.04
N ARG A 78 0.25 17.59 5.12
CA ARG A 78 -0.77 18.50 4.60
C ARG A 78 -1.91 17.72 3.93
N VAL A 79 -1.61 16.68 3.16
CA VAL A 79 -2.64 15.81 2.57
C VAL A 79 -3.48 15.14 3.67
N SER A 80 -2.86 14.71 4.78
CA SER A 80 -3.60 14.16 5.92
C SER A 80 -4.51 15.18 6.58
N SER A 81 -4.04 16.43 6.76
CA SER A 81 -4.85 17.52 7.33
C SER A 81 -6.04 17.89 6.44
N GLU A 82 -5.82 17.93 5.12
CA GLU A 82 -6.88 18.17 4.14
C GLU A 82 -7.93 17.05 4.14
N LEU A 83 -7.48 15.78 4.30
CA LEU A 83 -8.39 14.63 4.45
C LEU A 83 -9.22 14.75 5.74
N LEU A 84 -8.60 15.13 6.87
CA LEU A 84 -9.31 15.33 8.14
C LEU A 84 -10.38 16.43 8.03
N GLU A 85 -10.07 17.55 7.38
CA GLU A 85 -11.02 18.63 7.13
C GLU A 85 -12.17 18.16 6.23
N TYR A 86 -11.86 17.45 5.14
CA TYR A 86 -12.86 16.88 4.26
C TYR A 86 -13.76 15.85 4.97
N ALA A 87 -13.17 14.94 5.74
CA ALA A 87 -13.86 13.94 6.53
C ALA A 87 -14.84 14.56 7.55
N GLY A 88 -14.37 15.59 8.26
CA GLY A 88 -15.18 16.30 9.26
C GLY A 88 -16.41 17.03 8.68
N ALA A 89 -16.44 17.27 7.37
CA ALA A 89 -17.58 17.85 6.69
C ALA A 89 -18.66 16.82 6.30
N ILE A 90 -18.38 15.52 6.40
CA ILE A 90 -19.27 14.43 5.96
C ILE A 90 -19.74 13.63 7.17
N PRO A 91 -21.04 13.76 7.60
CA PRO A 91 -21.55 13.03 8.74
C PRO A 91 -21.37 11.51 8.60
N GLY A 92 -20.77 10.87 9.60
CA GLY A 92 -20.52 9.43 9.66
C GLY A 92 -19.21 8.98 8.99
N MET A 93 -18.44 9.91 8.42
CA MET A 93 -17.14 9.62 7.78
C MET A 93 -15.95 10.34 8.48
N GLU A 94 -16.18 10.87 9.68
CA GLU A 94 -15.19 11.69 10.42
C GLU A 94 -13.89 10.94 10.71
N ASN A 95 -13.95 9.61 10.71
CA ASN A 95 -12.80 8.74 10.98
C ASN A 95 -12.26 8.04 9.73
N MET A 96 -12.67 8.46 8.52
CA MET A 96 -12.12 7.82 7.32
C MET A 96 -10.61 7.94 7.28
N ALA A 97 -9.95 6.88 6.86
CA ALA A 97 -8.50 6.78 6.88
C ALA A 97 -7.98 5.87 5.77
N SER A 98 -6.72 6.05 5.42
CA SER A 98 -6.03 5.20 4.44
C SER A 98 -4.55 5.07 4.74
N THR A 99 -3.97 3.93 4.45
CA THR A 99 -2.53 3.74 4.32
C THR A 99 -2.05 4.33 3.00
N PHE A 100 -0.76 4.39 2.77
CA PHE A 100 -0.17 4.59 1.46
C PHE A 100 1.28 4.12 1.43
N SER A 101 1.64 3.39 0.36
CA SER A 101 3.03 3.12 0.01
C SER A 101 3.24 3.30 -1.48
N GLY A 102 4.22 4.09 -1.86
CA GLY A 102 4.46 4.37 -3.27
C GLY A 102 5.83 4.97 -3.57
N ILE A 103 6.14 4.96 -4.87
CA ILE A 103 7.35 5.53 -5.46
C ILE A 103 6.94 6.68 -6.35
N PHE A 104 7.66 7.79 -6.23
CA PHE A 104 7.47 8.99 -7.02
C PHE A 104 8.68 9.26 -7.93
N PRO A 105 8.54 10.13 -8.95
CA PRO A 105 9.65 10.53 -9.79
C PRO A 105 10.87 10.96 -8.97
N GLY A 106 12.07 10.58 -9.41
CA GLY A 106 13.30 10.83 -8.67
C GLY A 106 13.65 9.75 -7.64
N GLY A 107 12.85 8.69 -7.51
CA GLY A 107 13.12 7.58 -6.58
C GLY A 107 12.66 7.86 -5.15
N MET A 108 11.79 8.86 -4.95
CA MET A 108 11.22 9.15 -3.63
C MET A 108 10.23 8.06 -3.24
N LEU A 109 10.54 7.27 -2.21
CA LEU A 109 9.61 6.33 -1.57
C LEU A 109 8.89 7.07 -0.44
N LEU A 110 7.55 6.98 -0.42
CA LEU A 110 6.70 7.43 0.66
C LEU A 110 5.93 6.25 1.23
N HIS A 111 5.92 6.13 2.56
CA HIS A 111 5.26 5.03 3.26
C HIS A 111 4.58 5.49 4.55
N ILE A 112 3.32 5.09 4.75
CA ILE A 112 2.58 5.14 6.01
C ILE A 112 1.56 4.00 6.05
N GLY A 113 1.51 3.26 7.15
CA GLY A 113 0.62 2.11 7.34
C GLY A 113 1.33 0.77 7.20
N ASN A 114 0.65 -0.23 6.66
CA ASN A 114 1.12 -1.61 6.52
C ASN A 114 1.27 -2.10 5.07
N THR A 115 0.85 -1.31 4.08
CA THR A 115 1.12 -1.63 2.66
C THR A 115 2.63 -1.76 2.42
N ARG A 116 3.09 -2.83 1.77
CA ARG A 116 4.52 -3.15 1.65
C ARG A 116 5.13 -2.79 0.31
N ILE A 117 6.40 -2.39 0.34
CA ILE A 117 7.28 -2.29 -0.83
C ILE A 117 8.50 -3.17 -0.58
N CYS A 118 8.74 -4.11 -1.50
CA CYS A 118 9.90 -5.00 -1.48
C CYS A 118 10.73 -4.81 -2.75
N ALA A 119 12.06 -4.77 -2.61
CA ALA A 119 12.98 -4.89 -3.75
C ALA A 119 13.15 -6.35 -4.13
N VAL A 120 13.02 -6.65 -5.43
CA VAL A 120 13.28 -7.98 -5.98
C VAL A 120 14.77 -8.10 -6.26
N GLN A 121 15.48 -8.91 -5.49
CA GLN A 121 16.95 -9.02 -5.53
C GLN A 121 17.37 -10.49 -5.58
N GLY A 122 18.15 -10.87 -6.61
CA GLY A 122 18.99 -12.08 -6.59
C GLY A 122 18.37 -13.39 -6.11
N GLY A 123 17.05 -13.56 -6.19
CA GLY A 123 16.34 -14.75 -5.75
C GLY A 123 15.55 -14.56 -4.44
N TYR A 124 15.50 -13.36 -3.87
CA TYR A 124 14.71 -13.06 -2.66
C TYR A 124 14.06 -11.68 -2.73
N LEU A 125 13.09 -11.45 -1.83
CA LEU A 125 12.44 -10.18 -1.61
C LEU A 125 13.05 -9.48 -0.40
N LYS A 126 13.57 -8.26 -0.60
CA LYS A 126 14.01 -7.41 0.49
C LYS A 126 12.95 -6.36 0.77
N GLN A 127 12.24 -6.48 1.90
CA GLN A 127 11.30 -5.46 2.32
C GLN A 127 12.01 -4.14 2.60
N LEU A 128 11.53 -3.05 1.99
CA LEU A 128 12.05 -1.69 2.12
C LEU A 128 11.26 -0.87 3.13
N THR A 129 9.97 -1.12 3.28
CA THR A 129 9.07 -0.48 4.25
C THR A 129 9.01 -1.29 5.54
N VAL A 130 8.60 -0.66 6.64
CA VAL A 130 8.33 -1.35 7.91
C VAL A 130 6.87 -1.12 8.25
N ASP A 131 6.10 -2.20 8.35
CA ASP A 131 4.66 -2.11 8.65
C ASP A 131 4.43 -1.37 9.96
N MET A 132 3.67 -0.30 9.91
CA MET A 132 3.31 0.51 11.06
C MET A 132 2.09 -0.10 11.75
N THR A 133 2.31 -1.24 12.44
CA THR A 133 1.29 -2.00 13.17
C THR A 133 1.59 -2.03 14.67
N THR A 134 0.54 -2.27 15.48
CA THR A 134 0.69 -2.46 16.93
C THR A 134 1.69 -3.56 17.24
N ARG A 135 1.69 -4.66 16.47
CA ARG A 135 2.65 -5.75 16.61
C ARG A 135 4.10 -5.27 16.47
N ASN A 136 4.42 -4.59 15.39
CA ASN A 136 5.77 -4.10 15.12
C ASN A 136 6.19 -3.02 16.13
N TYR A 137 5.26 -2.18 16.55
CA TYR A 137 5.52 -1.19 17.59
C TYR A 137 5.89 -1.86 18.92
N LEU A 138 5.10 -2.84 19.39
CA LEU A 138 5.40 -3.57 20.61
C LEU A 138 6.72 -4.33 20.51
N ALA A 139 6.98 -4.99 19.38
CA ALA A 139 8.25 -5.68 19.13
C ALA A 139 9.46 -4.73 19.20
N SER A 140 9.34 -3.53 18.66
CA SER A 140 10.39 -2.50 18.72
C SER A 140 10.72 -2.03 20.15
N LEU A 141 9.74 -2.13 21.05
CA LEU A 141 9.90 -1.84 22.49
C LEU A 141 10.45 -3.05 23.30
N GLY A 142 10.75 -4.17 22.63
CA GLY A 142 11.17 -5.41 23.30
C GLY A 142 10.04 -6.17 23.99
N ARG A 143 8.75 -5.80 23.72
CA ARG A 143 7.54 -6.44 24.28
C ARG A 143 7.05 -7.57 23.37
N SER A 144 7.94 -8.53 23.07
CA SER A 144 7.67 -9.58 22.07
C SER A 144 6.47 -10.47 22.44
N GLU A 145 6.30 -10.81 23.72
CA GLU A 145 5.17 -11.62 24.19
C GLU A 145 3.81 -10.93 23.93
N GLU A 146 3.75 -9.62 24.16
CA GLU A 146 2.54 -8.84 23.89
C GLU A 146 2.30 -8.66 22.38
N ALA A 147 3.38 -8.52 21.61
CA ALA A 147 3.32 -8.45 20.15
C ALA A 147 2.76 -9.73 19.52
N GLU A 148 3.03 -10.90 20.10
CA GLU A 148 2.47 -12.18 19.62
C GLU A 148 0.97 -12.32 19.87
N HIS A 149 0.44 -11.62 20.87
CA HIS A 149 -0.97 -11.72 21.28
C HIS A 149 -1.85 -10.55 20.84
N CYS A 150 -1.26 -9.50 20.23
CA CYS A 150 -2.05 -8.37 19.73
C CYS A 150 -2.64 -8.67 18.34
N ASN A 151 -3.61 -7.84 17.93
CA ASN A 151 -4.11 -7.87 16.55
C ASN A 151 -2.98 -7.43 15.59
N SER A 152 -2.58 -8.33 14.70
CA SER A 152 -1.47 -8.08 13.75
C SER A 152 -1.80 -7.04 12.68
N SER A 153 -3.08 -6.90 12.34
CA SER A 153 -3.57 -5.98 11.31
C SER A 153 -3.92 -4.60 11.86
N GLU A 154 -3.82 -4.37 13.19
CA GLU A 154 -4.07 -3.06 13.79
C GLU A 154 -2.94 -2.09 13.44
N ILE A 155 -3.23 -1.13 12.55
CA ILE A 155 -2.28 -0.10 12.15
C ILE A 155 -2.13 1.00 13.19
N THR A 156 -0.92 1.54 13.32
CA THR A 156 -0.58 2.63 14.25
C THR A 156 -0.44 3.99 13.56
N ALA A 157 -0.39 4.02 12.22
CA ALA A 157 -0.24 5.23 11.45
C ALA A 157 -0.98 5.14 10.11
N CYS A 158 -1.67 6.22 9.73
CA CYS A 158 -2.42 6.35 8.48
C CYS A 158 -2.60 7.83 8.14
N PHE A 159 -3.09 8.11 6.94
CA PHE A 159 -3.68 9.39 6.59
C PHE A 159 -5.10 9.46 7.15
N GLY A 160 -5.52 10.60 7.74
CA GLY A 160 -6.85 10.78 8.32
C GLY A 160 -7.02 10.09 9.68
N GLY A 161 -8.14 9.39 9.90
CA GLY A 161 -8.40 8.62 11.13
C GLY A 161 -8.94 9.44 12.29
N GLY A 162 -9.53 10.62 12.04
CA GLY A 162 -10.16 11.47 13.07
C GLY A 162 -9.21 12.09 14.09
N ARG A 163 -7.91 11.91 13.93
CA ARG A 163 -6.84 12.44 14.78
C ARG A 163 -5.69 12.96 13.95
N GLU A 164 -4.98 13.95 14.45
CA GLU A 164 -3.66 14.26 13.89
C GLU A 164 -2.77 13.02 14.04
N SER A 165 -2.21 12.56 12.93
CA SER A 165 -1.29 11.43 12.95
C SER A 165 -0.07 11.80 13.78
N PHE A 166 0.21 11.05 14.84
CA PHE A 166 1.44 11.23 15.63
C PHE A 166 2.69 10.77 14.86
N TYR A 167 2.50 10.02 13.77
CA TYR A 167 3.57 9.47 12.96
C TYR A 167 3.56 10.14 11.59
N ALA A 168 4.65 10.86 11.30
CA ALA A 168 4.86 11.39 9.97
C ALA A 168 5.10 10.24 8.98
N PRO A 169 4.64 10.37 7.72
CA PRO A 169 5.05 9.44 6.67
C PRO A 169 6.56 9.33 6.58
N VAL A 170 7.05 8.11 6.38
CA VAL A 170 8.47 7.87 6.11
C VAL A 170 8.74 8.16 4.65
N ILE A 171 9.72 9.03 4.39
CA ILE A 171 10.13 9.41 3.04
C ILE A 171 11.65 9.25 2.92
N PHE A 172 12.11 8.50 1.90
CA PHE A 172 13.52 8.36 1.59
C PHE A 172 13.73 8.06 0.10
N GLU A 173 14.95 8.27 -0.39
CA GLU A 173 15.30 8.01 -1.78
C GLU A 173 15.77 6.56 -1.96
N ILE A 174 15.34 5.95 -3.06
CA ILE A 174 15.85 4.66 -3.53
C ILE A 174 16.31 4.78 -4.99
N PRO A 175 17.29 3.98 -5.42
CA PRO A 175 17.66 3.92 -6.81
C PRO A 175 16.53 3.31 -7.65
N LEU A 176 16.18 3.96 -8.78
CA LEU A 176 15.21 3.45 -9.74
C LEU A 176 15.87 2.42 -10.66
N THR A 177 16.20 1.25 -10.12
CA THR A 177 16.85 0.14 -10.84
C THR A 177 16.27 -1.20 -10.41
N GLY A 178 16.26 -2.17 -11.32
CA GLY A 178 15.76 -3.52 -11.03
C GLY A 178 14.25 -3.59 -10.97
N ALA A 179 13.70 -4.26 -9.96
CA ALA A 179 12.26 -4.42 -9.81
C ALA A 179 11.81 -4.25 -8.36
N LEU A 180 10.59 -3.74 -8.19
CA LEU A 180 9.90 -3.62 -6.90
C LEU A 180 8.59 -4.38 -6.95
N LEU A 181 8.25 -5.08 -5.87
CA LEU A 181 6.92 -5.61 -5.59
C LEU A 181 6.26 -4.72 -4.54
N MET A 182 5.02 -4.28 -4.80
CA MET A 182 4.17 -3.62 -3.80
C MET A 182 2.92 -4.45 -3.58
N THR A 183 2.46 -4.57 -2.33
CA THR A 183 1.26 -5.35 -1.97
C THR A 183 0.48 -4.68 -0.85
N SER A 184 -0.87 -4.75 -0.88
CA SER A 184 -1.71 -4.53 0.30
C SER A 184 -1.67 -5.73 1.24
N ASP A 185 -2.15 -5.57 2.46
CA ASP A 185 -2.13 -6.61 3.49
C ASP A 185 -3.01 -7.82 3.12
N GLY A 186 -4.11 -7.63 2.39
CA GLY A 186 -4.90 -8.73 1.84
C GLY A 186 -4.07 -9.75 1.05
N VAL A 187 -2.93 -9.34 0.47
CA VAL A 187 -1.98 -10.26 -0.19
C VAL A 187 -0.96 -10.81 0.80
N HIS A 188 -0.18 -9.95 1.45
CA HIS A 188 1.02 -10.39 2.18
C HIS A 188 0.76 -10.88 3.61
N ASP A 189 -0.43 -10.70 4.16
CA ASP A 189 -0.83 -11.34 5.43
C ASP A 189 -1.28 -12.79 5.22
N HIS A 190 -1.64 -13.15 3.98
CA HIS A 190 -2.10 -14.50 3.62
C HIS A 190 -1.05 -15.32 2.85
N VAL A 191 -0.14 -14.67 2.12
CA VAL A 191 0.91 -15.35 1.32
C VAL A 191 2.26 -15.13 1.98
N THR A 192 2.94 -16.23 2.30
CA THR A 192 4.27 -16.15 2.91
C THR A 192 5.30 -15.52 1.96
N THR A 193 6.36 -14.93 2.51
CA THR A 193 7.46 -14.38 1.69
C THR A 193 8.06 -15.45 0.77
N ASP A 194 8.25 -16.67 1.24
CA ASP A 194 8.79 -17.79 0.46
C ASP A 194 7.88 -18.15 -0.72
N ASP A 195 6.55 -18.13 -0.54
CA ASP A 195 5.57 -18.34 -1.61
C ASP A 195 5.61 -17.19 -2.62
N LEU A 196 5.67 -15.92 -2.16
CA LEU A 196 5.80 -14.75 -3.05
C LEU A 196 7.09 -14.83 -3.87
N GLU A 197 8.21 -15.16 -3.26
CA GLU A 197 9.49 -15.38 -3.93
C GLU A 197 9.39 -16.50 -4.97
N SER A 198 8.84 -17.64 -4.58
CA SER A 198 8.62 -18.77 -5.48
C SER A 198 7.78 -18.37 -6.70
N ILE A 199 6.71 -17.60 -6.50
CA ILE A 199 5.86 -17.12 -7.60
C ILE A 199 6.64 -16.17 -8.51
N ILE A 200 7.37 -15.18 -7.97
CA ILE A 200 8.13 -14.20 -8.76
C ILE A 200 9.19 -14.86 -9.63
N PHE A 201 9.93 -15.79 -9.06
CA PHE A 201 11.10 -16.36 -9.74
C PHE A 201 10.75 -17.56 -10.65
N ASN A 202 9.58 -18.17 -10.52
CA ASN A 202 9.17 -19.33 -11.32
C ASN A 202 7.98 -19.06 -12.27
N ALA A 203 7.34 -17.90 -12.21
CA ALA A 203 6.27 -17.56 -13.14
C ALA A 203 6.83 -16.96 -14.44
N GLY A 204 6.06 -17.06 -15.50
CA GLY A 204 6.47 -16.61 -16.85
C GLY A 204 6.45 -15.09 -17.01
N SER A 205 5.29 -14.51 -17.35
CA SER A 205 5.14 -13.07 -17.56
C SER A 205 4.74 -12.33 -16.28
N ASP A 206 4.97 -11.00 -16.23
CA ASP A 206 4.56 -10.18 -15.09
C ASP A 206 3.06 -10.28 -14.77
N PRO A 207 2.14 -10.28 -15.75
CA PRO A 207 0.73 -10.55 -15.51
C PRO A 207 0.47 -11.91 -14.83
N ASP A 208 1.18 -12.96 -15.25
CA ASP A 208 1.02 -14.30 -14.66
C ASP A 208 1.54 -14.35 -13.22
N VAL A 209 2.64 -13.63 -12.93
CA VAL A 209 3.16 -13.46 -11.56
C VAL A 209 2.06 -12.88 -10.66
N LEU A 210 1.49 -11.74 -11.05
CA LEU A 210 0.50 -11.05 -10.23
C LEU A 210 -0.79 -11.86 -10.07
N ARG A 211 -1.31 -12.46 -11.16
CA ARG A 211 -2.49 -13.31 -11.09
C ARG A 211 -2.31 -14.51 -10.16
N ARG A 212 -1.11 -15.12 -10.16
CA ARG A 212 -0.78 -16.21 -9.23
C ARG A 212 -0.71 -15.73 -7.78
N MET A 213 -0.17 -14.54 -7.52
CA MET A 213 -0.16 -13.96 -6.16
C MET A 213 -1.57 -13.74 -5.65
N ILE A 214 -2.45 -13.11 -6.44
CA ILE A 214 -3.85 -12.90 -6.08
C ILE A 214 -4.58 -14.23 -5.87
N SER A 215 -4.40 -15.20 -6.78
CA SER A 215 -5.01 -16.52 -6.62
C SER A 215 -4.52 -17.23 -5.35
N ARG A 216 -3.21 -17.13 -5.05
CA ARG A 216 -2.64 -17.73 -3.86
C ARG A 216 -3.17 -17.10 -2.58
N ALA A 217 -3.34 -15.78 -2.52
CA ALA A 217 -3.95 -15.10 -1.38
C ALA A 217 -5.39 -15.59 -1.13
N LEU A 218 -6.19 -15.71 -2.17
CA LEU A 218 -7.56 -16.26 -2.09
C LEU A 218 -7.56 -17.72 -1.63
N GLU A 219 -6.65 -18.57 -2.15
CA GLU A 219 -6.50 -19.98 -1.72
C GLU A 219 -6.10 -20.09 -0.25
N CYS A 220 -5.33 -19.13 0.26
CA CYS A 220 -4.94 -19.04 1.66
C CYS A 220 -6.02 -18.39 2.56
N GLY A 221 -7.20 -18.08 2.00
CA GLY A 221 -8.36 -17.61 2.76
C GLY A 221 -8.42 -16.10 2.94
N SER A 222 -7.75 -15.31 2.09
CA SER A 222 -7.96 -13.86 2.10
C SER A 222 -9.38 -13.51 1.70
N GLU A 223 -10.05 -12.72 2.53
CA GLU A 223 -11.36 -12.12 2.26
C GLU A 223 -11.27 -10.62 2.00
N ASP A 224 -10.07 -10.05 2.20
CA ASP A 224 -9.78 -8.62 2.07
C ASP A 224 -9.57 -8.20 0.61
N ASP A 225 -9.50 -6.89 0.39
CA ASP A 225 -9.12 -6.31 -0.89
C ASP A 225 -7.66 -6.67 -1.22
N LEU A 226 -7.41 -6.94 -2.49
CA LEU A 226 -6.14 -7.51 -2.94
C LEU A 226 -5.49 -6.59 -3.97
N SER A 227 -4.38 -5.99 -3.62
CA SER A 227 -3.61 -5.16 -4.56
C SER A 227 -2.16 -5.61 -4.64
N ALA A 228 -1.68 -5.79 -5.86
CA ALA A 228 -0.28 -6.11 -6.13
C ALA A 228 0.24 -5.36 -7.36
N ILE A 229 1.45 -4.81 -7.25
CA ILE A 229 2.14 -4.10 -8.34
C ILE A 229 3.54 -4.68 -8.48
N LEU A 230 3.91 -5.04 -9.70
CA LEU A 230 5.29 -5.33 -10.09
C LEU A 230 5.80 -4.18 -10.97
N LEU A 231 6.78 -3.44 -10.45
CA LEU A 231 7.38 -2.28 -11.08
C LEU A 231 8.79 -2.63 -11.52
N LYS A 232 9.14 -2.39 -12.79
CA LYS A 232 10.49 -2.62 -13.37
C LYS A 232 11.04 -1.35 -14.01
N PHE A 233 12.28 -1.04 -13.69
CA PHE A 233 13.00 0.14 -14.20
C PHE A 233 13.95 -0.21 -15.35
#